data_e8e307ff04dac8d7b26b6fd77a0d6d52
#
_entry.id   e8e307ff04dac8d7b26b6fd77a0d6d52
#
_cell.length_a   1.000
_cell.length_b   1.000
_cell.length_c   1.000
_cell.angle_alpha   90.00
_cell.angle_beta   90.00
_cell.angle_gamma   90.00
#
_symmetry.space_group_name_H-M   'P 1'
#
loop_
_entity.id
_entity.type
_entity.pdbx_description
1 polymer ?
#
loop_
_entity_poly.entity_id
_entity_poly.type
_entity_poly.pdbx_seq_one_letter_code
_entity_poly.pdbx_strand_id
1 'polypeptide(L)'
;RRAQKLRAQAMARPFSSGAKAKLLLVTQPERIPQSQIYPFHHYAADLKRLYGAEVREADLWDVLGNKPMVATGATVVAFQSPFDISDDDLFRLIESLRAQNPGAIIVCLDWFAPTDLRNAARMDPLIDFYVKKHVLRDRSLYGKPTLGDTNLTDAFNRRFGIDEPEQ
;
A
#
# COMPACT_ATOMS: atom_id res chain seq x y z
N ARG A 1 10.26 -20.99 0.37
CA ARG A 1 9.80 -20.91 -1.04
C ARG A 1 8.49 -21.67 -1.27
N ARG A 2 8.37 -22.99 -0.84
CA ARG A 2 7.13 -23.78 -1.04
C ARG A 2 5.92 -23.18 -0.30
N ALA A 3 6.10 -22.77 0.96
CA ALA A 3 5.04 -22.16 1.75
C ALA A 3 4.58 -20.81 1.17
N GLN A 4 5.50 -19.98 0.67
CA GLN A 4 5.16 -18.73 -0.02
C GLN A 4 4.36 -18.98 -1.30
N LYS A 5 4.75 -19.98 -2.10
CA LYS A 5 4.06 -20.34 -3.33
C LYS A 5 2.64 -20.86 -3.07
N LEU A 6 2.48 -21.73 -2.07
CA LEU A 6 1.17 -22.22 -1.64
C LEU A 6 0.27 -21.10 -1.10
N ARG A 7 0.87 -20.15 -0.36
CA ARG A 7 0.16 -18.98 0.15
C ARG A 7 -0.29 -18.07 -0.99
N ALA A 8 0.59 -17.74 -1.94
CA ALA A 8 0.25 -16.94 -3.12
C ALA A 8 -0.92 -17.59 -3.91
N GLN A 9 -0.88 -18.91 -4.12
CA GLN A 9 -1.96 -19.65 -4.77
C GLN A 9 -3.27 -19.61 -3.97
N ALA A 10 -3.20 -19.72 -2.63
CA ALA A 10 -4.39 -19.66 -1.78
C ALA A 10 -5.01 -18.26 -1.73
N MET A 11 -4.22 -17.21 -1.95
CA MET A 11 -4.67 -15.83 -1.93
C MET A 11 -5.14 -15.33 -3.30
N ALA A 12 -4.68 -15.95 -4.40
CA ALA A 12 -5.07 -15.63 -5.78
C ALA A 12 -6.34 -16.38 -6.20
N ARG A 13 -7.44 -16.27 -5.43
CA ARG A 13 -8.73 -16.91 -5.72
C ARG A 13 -9.88 -15.92 -5.50
N PRO A 14 -11.07 -16.14 -6.09
CA PRO A 14 -12.22 -15.28 -5.87
C PRO A 14 -12.59 -15.14 -4.39
N PHE A 15 -13.25 -14.06 -4.03
CA PHE A 15 -13.92 -13.95 -2.75
C PHE A 15 -15.12 -14.90 -2.66
N SER A 16 -15.43 -15.42 -1.48
CA SER A 16 -16.66 -16.16 -1.28
C SER A 16 -17.88 -15.21 -1.30
N SER A 17 -19.02 -15.72 -1.75
CA SER A 17 -20.27 -14.94 -1.77
C SER A 17 -20.76 -14.54 -0.37
N GLY A 18 -20.38 -15.29 0.66
CA GLY A 18 -20.74 -15.02 2.06
C GLY A 18 -19.80 -14.09 2.82
N ALA A 19 -18.72 -13.59 2.20
CA ALA A 19 -17.80 -12.65 2.86
C ALA A 19 -18.51 -11.32 3.14
N LYS A 20 -18.52 -10.88 4.41
CA LYS A 20 -19.09 -9.58 4.83
C LYS A 20 -18.22 -8.41 4.41
N ALA A 21 -16.90 -8.59 4.48
CA ALA A 21 -15.90 -7.64 4.00
C ALA A 21 -14.90 -8.38 3.09
N LYS A 22 -14.47 -7.73 2.02
CA LYS A 22 -13.60 -8.29 0.99
C LYS A 22 -12.40 -7.38 0.81
N LEU A 23 -11.27 -7.73 1.42
CA LEU A 23 -10.03 -6.98 1.34
C LEU A 23 -9.14 -7.55 0.25
N LEU A 24 -8.91 -6.78 -0.80
CA LEU A 24 -7.92 -7.06 -1.83
C LEU A 24 -6.64 -6.27 -1.54
N LEU A 25 -5.54 -6.98 -1.38
CA LEU A 25 -4.19 -6.41 -1.30
C LEU A 25 -3.55 -6.48 -2.69
N VAL A 26 -3.16 -5.35 -3.25
CA VAL A 26 -2.39 -5.28 -4.52
C VAL A 26 -0.98 -4.87 -4.17
N THR A 27 -0.04 -5.80 -4.27
CA THR A 27 1.25 -5.68 -3.58
C THR A 27 2.43 -6.05 -4.46
N GLN A 28 3.58 -5.56 -4.06
CA GLN A 28 4.86 -5.92 -4.66
C GLN A 28 5.43 -7.18 -3.98
N PRO A 29 6.09 -8.07 -4.73
CA PRO A 29 6.61 -9.33 -4.18
C PRO A 29 7.89 -9.16 -3.36
N GLU A 30 8.51 -7.97 -3.37
CA GLU A 30 9.77 -7.69 -2.71
C GLU A 30 9.62 -7.69 -1.19
N ARG A 31 10.70 -8.04 -0.50
CA ARG A 31 10.70 -8.27 0.96
C ARG A 31 10.27 -7.04 1.77
N ILE A 32 10.69 -5.83 1.36
CA ILE A 32 10.41 -4.60 2.11
C ILE A 32 8.93 -4.20 2.02
N PRO A 33 8.32 -4.10 0.83
CA PRO A 33 6.87 -3.90 0.69
C PRO A 33 6.06 -4.98 1.42
N GLN A 34 6.44 -6.25 1.26
CA GLN A 34 5.77 -7.39 1.90
C GLN A 34 5.73 -7.31 3.43
N SER A 35 6.70 -6.64 4.07
CA SER A 35 6.70 -6.47 5.53
C SER A 35 5.55 -5.58 6.03
N GLN A 36 5.02 -4.68 5.20
CA GLN A 36 3.86 -3.85 5.55
C GLN A 36 2.55 -4.64 5.57
N ILE A 37 2.41 -5.61 4.68
CA ILE A 37 1.16 -6.38 4.55
C ILE A 37 1.15 -7.65 5.40
N TYR A 38 2.28 -8.02 5.99
CA TYR A 38 2.40 -9.23 6.82
C TYR A 38 1.31 -9.35 7.89
N PRO A 39 0.91 -8.28 8.61
CA PRO A 39 -0.16 -8.36 9.60
C PRO A 39 -1.50 -8.85 9.04
N PHE A 40 -1.87 -8.43 7.83
CA PHE A 40 -3.12 -8.88 7.19
C PHE A 40 -3.12 -10.38 6.96
N HIS A 41 -1.97 -10.94 6.60
CA HIS A 41 -1.83 -12.39 6.43
C HIS A 41 -1.78 -13.13 7.75
N HIS A 42 -1.06 -12.58 8.73
CA HIS A 42 -0.93 -13.18 10.05
C HIS A 42 -2.29 -13.29 10.73
N TYR A 43 -3.09 -12.24 10.67
CA TYR A 43 -4.40 -12.16 11.30
C TYR A 43 -5.56 -12.51 10.37
N ALA A 44 -5.34 -13.08 9.20
CA ALA A 44 -6.41 -13.40 8.24
C ALA A 44 -7.52 -14.28 8.82
N ALA A 45 -7.18 -15.26 9.65
CA ALA A 45 -8.13 -16.12 10.33
C ALA A 45 -8.98 -15.34 11.35
N ASP A 46 -8.36 -14.45 12.11
CA ASP A 46 -9.07 -13.60 13.09
C ASP A 46 -9.95 -12.56 12.40
N LEU A 47 -9.48 -11.94 11.32
CA LEU A 47 -10.27 -11.04 10.49
C LEU A 47 -11.54 -11.75 9.97
N LYS A 48 -11.38 -12.99 9.51
CA LYS A 48 -12.53 -13.79 9.07
C LYS A 48 -13.48 -14.11 10.20
N ARG A 49 -12.97 -14.56 11.35
CA ARG A 49 -13.76 -14.97 12.51
C ARG A 49 -14.50 -13.79 13.16
N LEU A 50 -13.83 -12.64 13.34
CA LEU A 50 -14.35 -11.49 14.07
C LEU A 50 -15.24 -10.58 13.20
N TYR A 51 -14.86 -10.41 11.94
CA TYR A 51 -15.46 -9.41 11.04
C TYR A 51 -16.10 -10.02 9.78
N GLY A 52 -15.98 -11.33 9.58
CA GLY A 52 -16.41 -11.97 8.33
C GLY A 52 -15.59 -11.52 7.11
N ALA A 53 -14.38 -10.98 7.36
CA ALA A 53 -13.54 -10.43 6.32
C ALA A 53 -12.69 -11.50 5.66
N GLU A 54 -12.63 -11.49 4.34
CA GLU A 54 -11.70 -12.31 3.56
C GLU A 54 -10.61 -11.44 2.96
N VAL A 55 -9.37 -11.91 3.07
CA VAL A 55 -8.19 -11.26 2.49
C VAL A 55 -7.78 -12.01 1.23
N ARG A 56 -7.53 -11.28 0.15
CA ARG A 56 -6.95 -11.77 -1.10
C ARG A 56 -5.77 -10.89 -1.48
N GLU A 57 -4.91 -11.41 -2.32
CA GLU A 57 -3.72 -10.70 -2.80
C GLU A 57 -3.58 -10.85 -4.31
N ALA A 58 -3.23 -9.76 -4.98
CA ALA A 58 -2.85 -9.71 -6.38
C ALA A 58 -1.45 -9.11 -6.51
N ASP A 59 -0.70 -9.56 -7.49
CA ASP A 59 0.60 -8.99 -7.80
C ASP A 59 0.41 -7.66 -8.54
N LEU A 60 1.08 -6.61 -8.03
CA LEU A 60 1.00 -5.27 -8.61
C LEU A 60 1.44 -5.23 -10.08
N TRP A 61 2.51 -5.97 -10.41
CA TRP A 61 3.03 -6.01 -11.77
C TRP A 61 2.09 -6.68 -12.76
N ASP A 62 1.31 -7.65 -12.30
CA ASP A 62 0.26 -8.26 -13.10
C ASP A 62 -0.87 -7.25 -13.39
N VAL A 63 -1.25 -6.44 -12.38
CA VAL A 63 -2.27 -5.39 -12.55
C VAL A 63 -1.79 -4.29 -13.50
N LEU A 64 -0.57 -3.79 -13.32
CA LEU A 64 0.05 -2.80 -14.22
C LEU A 64 0.22 -3.34 -15.65
N GLY A 65 0.46 -4.64 -15.79
CA GLY A 65 0.51 -5.34 -17.08
C GLY A 65 -0.87 -5.68 -17.67
N ASN A 66 -1.96 -5.12 -17.11
CA ASN A 66 -3.35 -5.36 -17.54
C ASN A 66 -3.79 -6.83 -17.50
N LYS A 67 -3.18 -7.65 -16.65
CA LYS A 67 -3.68 -9.01 -16.43
C LYS A 67 -4.96 -8.95 -15.57
N PRO A 68 -5.99 -9.74 -15.93
CA PRO A 68 -7.22 -9.76 -15.15
C PRO A 68 -6.98 -10.26 -13.74
N MET A 69 -7.51 -9.51 -12.76
CA MET A 69 -7.47 -9.96 -11.38
C MET A 69 -8.46 -11.10 -11.14
N VAL A 70 -8.03 -12.10 -10.41
CA VAL A 70 -8.89 -13.26 -10.04
C VAL A 70 -9.89 -12.85 -8.94
N ALA A 71 -9.45 -12.03 -8.00
CA ALA A 71 -10.29 -11.52 -6.92
C ALA A 71 -10.82 -10.13 -7.27
N THR A 72 -12.05 -10.06 -7.75
CA THR A 72 -12.77 -8.81 -8.06
C THR A 72 -13.95 -8.61 -7.12
N GLY A 73 -14.55 -7.41 -7.14
CA GLY A 73 -15.68 -7.07 -6.27
C GLY A 73 -15.28 -6.96 -4.81
N ALA A 74 -14.08 -6.49 -4.54
CA ALA A 74 -13.62 -6.13 -3.20
C ALA A 74 -14.45 -4.98 -2.63
N THR A 75 -14.59 -4.93 -1.30
CA THR A 75 -15.15 -3.77 -0.58
C THR A 75 -14.07 -2.78 -0.17
N VAL A 76 -12.85 -3.27 -0.04
CA VAL A 76 -11.65 -2.47 0.22
C VAL A 76 -10.53 -2.98 -0.67
N VAL A 77 -9.88 -2.10 -1.40
CA VAL A 77 -8.66 -2.37 -2.16
C VAL A 77 -7.52 -1.59 -1.53
N ALA A 78 -6.53 -2.28 -1.01
CA ALA A 78 -5.33 -1.68 -0.44
C ALA A 78 -4.13 -1.99 -1.33
N PHE A 79 -3.54 -0.97 -1.95
CA PHE A 79 -2.48 -1.15 -2.92
C PHE A 79 -1.17 -0.49 -2.50
N GLN A 80 -0.07 -1.04 -2.94
CA GLN A 80 1.26 -0.46 -2.88
C GLN A 80 1.64 0.06 -4.26
N SER A 81 2.38 1.17 -4.33
CA SER A 81 2.93 1.66 -5.61
C SER A 81 4.44 1.39 -5.68
N PRO A 82 5.03 1.27 -6.88
CA PRO A 82 6.46 1.41 -7.06
C PRO A 82 6.96 2.78 -6.58
N PHE A 83 8.23 2.85 -6.20
CA PHE A 83 8.81 4.10 -5.68
C PHE A 83 8.82 5.21 -6.73
N ASP A 84 9.08 4.84 -7.97
CA ASP A 84 9.28 5.70 -9.13
C ASP A 84 8.11 5.65 -10.15
N ILE A 85 6.92 5.25 -9.69
CA ILE A 85 5.75 5.19 -10.57
C ILE A 85 5.43 6.58 -11.15
N SER A 86 5.25 6.66 -12.47
CA SER A 86 4.79 7.88 -13.12
C SER A 86 3.35 8.24 -12.71
N ASP A 87 2.97 9.51 -12.85
CA ASP A 87 1.59 9.94 -12.56
C ASP A 87 0.58 9.24 -13.48
N ASP A 88 0.92 9.06 -14.75
CA ASP A 88 0.06 8.36 -15.72
C ASP A 88 -0.14 6.89 -15.36
N ASP A 89 0.92 6.19 -14.94
CA ASP A 89 0.81 4.80 -14.51
C ASP A 89 0.04 4.65 -13.20
N LEU A 90 0.24 5.59 -12.27
CA LEU A 90 -0.50 5.64 -11.02
C LEU A 90 -1.99 5.86 -11.28
N PHE A 91 -2.32 6.82 -12.13
CA PHE A 91 -3.72 7.09 -12.51
C PHE A 91 -4.35 5.86 -13.15
N ARG A 92 -3.68 5.25 -14.14
CA ARG A 92 -4.16 4.02 -14.80
C ARG A 92 -4.33 2.86 -13.83
N LEU A 93 -3.42 2.70 -12.87
CA LEU A 93 -3.53 1.69 -11.82
C LEU A 93 -4.82 1.89 -11.02
N ILE A 94 -5.04 3.08 -10.48
CA ILE A 94 -6.19 3.38 -9.62
C ILE A 94 -7.51 3.26 -10.40
N GLU A 95 -7.57 3.74 -11.62
CA GLU A 95 -8.72 3.57 -12.52
C GLU A 95 -9.04 2.08 -12.75
N SER A 96 -8.02 1.27 -13.02
CA SER A 96 -8.18 -0.18 -13.17
C SER A 96 -8.70 -0.85 -11.90
N LEU A 97 -8.18 -0.44 -10.74
CA LEU A 97 -8.64 -0.97 -9.44
C LEU A 97 -10.11 -0.61 -9.18
N ARG A 98 -10.52 0.63 -9.47
CA ARG A 98 -11.91 1.07 -9.34
C ARG A 98 -12.85 0.36 -10.32
N ALA A 99 -12.44 0.22 -11.58
CA ALA A 99 -13.24 -0.43 -12.61
C ALA A 99 -13.54 -1.91 -12.28
N GLN A 100 -12.55 -2.62 -11.69
CA GLN A 100 -12.71 -4.02 -11.32
C GLN A 100 -13.36 -4.22 -9.94
N ASN A 101 -13.43 -3.16 -9.13
CA ASN A 101 -14.03 -3.19 -7.79
C ASN A 101 -14.94 -1.98 -7.57
N PRO A 102 -16.08 -1.88 -8.28
CA PRO A 102 -16.97 -0.73 -8.18
C PRO A 102 -17.46 -0.50 -6.74
N GLY A 103 -17.32 0.75 -6.26
CA GLY A 103 -17.72 1.14 -4.92
C GLY A 103 -16.77 0.71 -3.80
N ALA A 104 -15.62 0.13 -4.12
CA ALA A 104 -14.60 -0.20 -3.14
C ALA A 104 -13.95 1.07 -2.56
N ILE A 105 -13.61 1.00 -1.28
CA ILE A 105 -12.72 1.96 -0.63
C ILE A 105 -11.29 1.68 -1.13
N ILE A 106 -10.64 2.68 -1.69
CA ILE A 106 -9.26 2.58 -2.21
C ILE A 106 -8.28 3.15 -1.18
N VAL A 107 -7.35 2.32 -0.76
CA VAL A 107 -6.35 2.63 0.26
C VAL A 107 -4.95 2.53 -0.34
N CYS A 108 -4.19 3.61 -0.29
CA CYS A 108 -2.76 3.54 -0.59
C CYS A 108 -1.99 3.08 0.65
N LEU A 109 -1.19 2.04 0.51
CA LEU A 109 -0.28 1.54 1.53
C LEU A 109 1.13 2.05 1.22
N ASP A 110 1.49 3.20 1.74
CA ASP A 110 2.83 3.76 1.59
C ASP A 110 3.83 2.98 2.45
N TRP A 111 4.64 2.17 1.78
CA TRP A 111 5.68 1.32 2.37
C TRP A 111 7.05 1.98 2.41
N PHE A 112 7.20 3.18 1.86
CA PHE A 112 8.48 3.88 1.73
C PHE A 112 9.09 4.23 3.08
N ALA A 113 10.43 4.27 3.11
CA ALA A 113 11.18 4.58 4.32
C ALA A 113 11.04 6.04 4.80
N PRO A 114 11.00 7.06 3.90
CA PRO A 114 10.75 8.43 4.32
C PRO A 114 9.48 8.54 5.15
N THR A 115 9.52 9.32 6.23
CA THR A 115 8.39 9.52 7.13
C THR A 115 7.51 10.70 6.73
N ASP A 116 7.94 11.52 5.77
CA ASP A 116 7.19 12.64 5.20
C ASP A 116 5.97 12.19 4.37
N LEU A 117 5.20 13.13 3.91
CA LEU A 117 3.99 12.93 3.13
C LEU A 117 4.16 13.30 1.65
N ARG A 118 5.41 13.26 1.12
CA ARG A 118 5.73 13.69 -0.26
C ARG A 118 4.84 13.10 -1.35
N ASN A 119 4.34 11.89 -1.15
CA ASN A 119 3.45 11.24 -2.10
C ASN A 119 1.96 11.47 -1.81
N ALA A 120 1.59 11.99 -0.64
CA ALA A 120 0.20 12.14 -0.27
C ALA A 120 -0.55 13.10 -1.20
N ALA A 121 0.02 14.25 -1.50
CA ALA A 121 -0.62 15.28 -2.32
C ALA A 121 -1.01 14.78 -3.71
N ARG A 122 -0.18 13.93 -4.34
CA ARG A 122 -0.48 13.32 -5.65
C ARG A 122 -1.47 12.16 -5.57
N MET A 123 -1.56 11.52 -4.40
CA MET A 123 -2.45 10.37 -4.17
C MET A 123 -3.84 10.80 -3.70
N ASP A 124 -3.94 11.78 -2.82
CA ASP A 124 -5.19 12.21 -2.16
C ASP A 124 -6.38 12.44 -3.10
N PRO A 125 -6.23 13.04 -4.30
CA PRO A 125 -7.37 13.20 -5.21
C PRO A 125 -7.91 11.90 -5.79
N LEU A 126 -7.16 10.81 -5.72
CA LEU A 126 -7.42 9.56 -6.42
C LEU A 126 -7.89 8.44 -5.49
N ILE A 127 -7.65 8.56 -4.18
CA ILE A 127 -7.87 7.51 -3.20
C ILE A 127 -8.76 7.98 -2.05
N ASP A 128 -9.23 7.03 -1.23
CA ASP A 128 -10.05 7.35 -0.06
C ASP A 128 -9.21 7.45 1.23
N PHE A 129 -8.11 6.69 1.33
CA PHE A 129 -7.21 6.71 2.49
C PHE A 129 -5.75 6.53 2.09
N TYR A 130 -4.89 7.32 2.74
CA TYR A 130 -3.43 7.19 2.66
C TYR A 130 -2.89 6.62 3.98
N VAL A 131 -2.27 5.44 3.93
CA VAL A 131 -1.77 4.72 5.10
C VAL A 131 -0.26 4.57 5.01
N LYS A 132 0.45 5.20 5.92
CA LYS A 132 1.90 5.21 5.94
C LYS A 132 2.46 4.15 6.90
N LYS A 133 3.48 3.42 6.46
CA LYS A 133 4.18 2.41 7.27
C LYS A 133 5.00 3.04 8.39
N HIS A 134 5.69 4.13 8.09
CA HIS A 134 6.53 4.87 9.03
C HIS A 134 5.92 6.24 9.28
N VAL A 135 5.59 6.53 10.52
CA VAL A 135 4.98 7.81 10.92
C VAL A 135 5.83 8.51 11.95
N LEU A 136 5.85 9.84 11.91
CA LEU A 136 6.49 10.65 12.93
C LEU A 136 5.73 10.50 14.26
N ARG A 137 6.48 10.35 15.36
CA ARG A 137 5.89 10.34 16.71
C ARG A 137 5.24 11.69 17.02
N ASP A 138 5.96 12.77 16.72
CA ASP A 138 5.43 14.12 16.82
C ASP A 138 4.80 14.52 15.47
N ARG A 139 3.49 14.57 15.44
CA ARG A 139 2.71 14.92 14.24
C ARG A 139 2.86 16.38 13.84
N SER A 140 3.28 17.28 14.73
CA SER A 140 3.53 18.68 14.41
C SER A 140 4.72 18.89 13.48
N LEU A 141 5.56 17.87 13.32
CA LEU A 141 6.70 17.89 12.39
C LEU A 141 6.30 17.65 10.92
N TYR A 142 5.08 17.17 10.67
CA TYR A 142 4.57 17.12 9.30
C TYR A 142 4.37 18.56 8.77
N GLY A 143 4.83 18.80 7.56
CA GLY A 143 4.80 20.12 6.95
C GLY A 143 5.95 21.04 7.34
N LYS A 144 6.92 20.58 8.13
CA LYS A 144 8.20 21.27 8.32
C LYS A 144 9.22 20.72 7.33
N PRO A 145 9.99 21.57 6.66
CA PRO A 145 11.02 21.14 5.75
C PRO A 145 12.10 20.33 6.48
N THR A 146 12.66 19.33 5.81
CA THR A 146 13.78 18.53 6.30
C THR A 146 15.02 18.81 5.46
N LEU A 147 16.20 18.86 6.11
CA LEU A 147 17.48 18.87 5.40
C LEU A 147 17.79 17.47 4.89
N GLY A 148 17.66 17.27 3.57
CA GLY A 148 17.80 15.98 2.93
C GLY A 148 16.50 15.14 2.96
N ASP A 149 16.60 13.91 2.51
CA ASP A 149 15.51 13.09 2.04
C ASP A 149 14.59 12.50 3.13
N THR A 150 15.07 12.44 4.38
CA THR A 150 14.30 11.85 5.49
C THR A 150 14.53 12.63 6.78
N ASN A 151 13.62 12.44 7.75
CA ASN A 151 13.80 13.00 9.10
C ASN A 151 15.06 12.46 9.80
N LEU A 152 15.59 11.29 9.40
CA LEU A 152 16.86 10.78 9.91
C LEU A 152 18.03 11.55 9.31
N THR A 153 18.02 11.80 7.99
CA THR A 153 19.01 12.64 7.32
C THR A 153 18.96 14.08 7.84
N ASP A 154 17.77 14.64 8.06
CA ASP A 154 17.60 15.96 8.69
C ASP A 154 18.30 16.03 10.07
N ALA A 155 18.01 15.08 10.95
CA ALA A 155 18.62 15.02 12.27
C ALA A 155 20.16 14.92 12.21
N PHE A 156 20.65 14.13 11.25
CA PHE A 156 22.08 13.95 11.03
C PHE A 156 22.73 15.20 10.44
N ASN A 157 22.12 15.78 9.41
CA ASN A 157 22.62 16.96 8.73
C ASN A 157 22.69 18.17 9.67
N ARG A 158 21.63 18.41 10.46
CA ARG A 158 21.63 19.46 11.49
C ARG A 158 22.70 19.22 12.56
N ARG A 159 22.89 17.96 12.99
CA ARG A 159 23.89 17.64 14.02
C ARG A 159 25.33 17.86 13.55
N PHE A 160 25.62 17.59 12.29
CA PHE A 160 26.98 17.65 11.74
C PHE A 160 27.22 18.86 10.85
N GLY A 161 26.27 19.79 10.74
CA GLY A 161 26.37 21.00 9.92
C GLY A 161 26.53 20.70 8.42
N ILE A 162 25.88 19.63 7.95
CA ILE A 162 25.89 19.26 6.53
C ILE A 162 24.79 20.07 5.85
N ASP A 163 25.19 20.81 4.80
CA ASP A 163 24.28 21.64 4.01
C ASP A 163 23.71 20.80 2.85
N GLU A 164 22.47 20.36 3.02
CA GLU A 164 21.70 19.70 1.98
C GLU A 164 20.41 20.47 1.71
N PRO A 165 19.87 20.39 0.49
CA PRO A 165 18.61 21.05 0.15
C PRO A 165 17.46 20.62 1.06
N GLU A 166 16.62 21.59 1.44
CA GLU A 166 15.36 21.30 2.12
C GLU A 166 14.39 20.58 1.17
N GLN A 167 13.67 19.61 1.71
CA GLN A 167 12.67 18.80 1.02
C GLN A 167 11.27 19.07 1.58
#